data_4858a2d5c123bfbbc510a00e62727c49
#
_entry.id   4858a2d5c123bfbbc510a00e62727c49
#
_cell.length_a   1.000
_cell.length_b   1.000
_cell.length_c   1.000
_cell.angle_alpha   90.00
_cell.angle_beta   90.00
_cell.angle_gamma   90.00
#
_symmetry.space_group_name_H-M   'P 1'
#
loop_
_entity.id
_entity.type
_entity.pdbx_description
1 polymer ?
#
loop_
_entity_poly.entity_id
_entity_poly.type
_entity_poly.pdbx_seq_one_letter_code
_entity_poly.pdbx_strand_id
1 'polypeptide(L)'
;VLPSSGVTSVDDIANLKGKKIAYNGGSSSETALQGALAAAGLTMDDIQAYEMDATNMVAAMMSGNVDACTAWNPYSNQIMENCEGALELEFATNSVNMSSWICLPSYAEANHDVLVRFTRALLKGMQFASQQENWDYAVELYAKQCAKDFTACQVETGDATWFSADYIKQGLA
;
A
#
# COMPACT_ATOMS: atom_id res chain seq x y z
N VAL A 1 11.23 9.61 -0.91
CA VAL A 1 11.77 10.98 -0.77
C VAL A 1 12.76 11.28 -1.86
N LEU A 2 12.83 12.54 -2.33
CA LEU A 2 13.88 13.05 -3.23
C LEU A 2 15.05 13.65 -2.44
N PRO A 3 16.24 13.81 -3.06
CA PRO A 3 17.37 14.49 -2.42
C PRO A 3 17.05 15.90 -1.91
N SER A 4 16.13 16.63 -2.58
CA SER A 4 15.66 17.96 -2.18
C SER A 4 14.97 17.99 -0.82
N SER A 5 14.49 16.86 -0.33
CA SER A 5 13.88 16.72 1.00
C SER A 5 14.92 16.90 2.11
N GLY A 6 16.18 16.55 1.86
CA GLY A 6 17.24 16.49 2.87
C GLY A 6 17.09 15.29 3.83
N VAL A 7 16.29 14.29 3.43
CA VAL A 7 16.05 13.05 4.19
C VAL A 7 16.84 11.93 3.56
N THR A 8 17.68 11.28 4.33
CA THR A 8 18.54 10.17 3.89
C THR A 8 18.27 8.87 4.67
N SER A 9 17.52 8.96 5.75
CA SER A 9 17.12 7.83 6.59
C SER A 9 15.82 8.15 7.34
N VAL A 10 15.25 7.17 8.01
CA VAL A 10 14.06 7.37 8.86
C VAL A 10 14.32 8.29 10.05
N ASP A 11 15.57 8.44 10.46
CA ASP A 11 15.95 9.33 11.58
C ASP A 11 15.92 10.82 11.16
N ASP A 12 15.93 11.10 9.85
CA ASP A 12 15.97 12.45 9.29
C ASP A 12 14.57 13.02 8.96
N ILE A 13 13.50 12.34 9.34
CA ILE A 13 12.12 12.73 8.96
C ILE A 13 11.77 14.16 9.42
N ALA A 14 12.40 14.66 10.48
CA ALA A 14 12.23 16.04 10.91
C ALA A 14 12.61 17.06 9.83
N ASN A 15 13.47 16.69 8.86
CA ASN A 15 13.83 17.54 7.71
C ASN A 15 12.67 17.75 6.72
N LEU A 16 11.59 16.99 6.83
CA LEU A 16 10.38 17.21 6.04
C LEU A 16 9.62 18.47 6.45
N LYS A 17 9.98 19.13 7.55
CA LYS A 17 9.36 20.39 7.95
C LYS A 17 9.48 21.45 6.85
N GLY A 18 8.32 22.00 6.45
CA GLY A 18 8.18 22.99 5.38
C GLY A 18 8.33 22.42 3.94
N LYS A 19 8.57 21.12 3.78
CA LYS A 19 8.70 20.47 2.48
C LYS A 19 7.35 20.18 1.83
N LYS A 20 7.36 20.05 0.51
CA LYS A 20 6.21 19.69 -0.31
C LYS A 20 6.04 18.18 -0.35
N ILE A 21 4.94 17.69 0.19
CA ILE A 21 4.71 16.24 0.32
C ILE A 21 3.38 15.86 -0.30
N ALA A 22 3.42 14.93 -1.25
CA ALA A 22 2.23 14.39 -1.88
C ALA A 22 1.71 13.14 -1.13
N TYR A 23 0.39 13.03 -1.03
CA TYR A 23 -0.29 11.89 -0.40
C TYR A 23 -1.67 11.68 -1.01
N ASN A 24 -2.24 10.50 -0.80
CA ASN A 24 -3.61 10.20 -1.22
C ASN A 24 -4.54 10.26 0.01
N GLY A 25 -5.44 11.23 0.02
CA GLY A 25 -6.37 11.48 1.12
C GLY A 25 -7.35 10.33 1.35
N GLY A 26 -7.69 10.07 2.61
CA GLY A 26 -8.61 9.00 3.01
C GLY A 26 -8.06 7.58 2.80
N SER A 27 -6.76 7.42 2.58
CA SER A 27 -6.10 6.14 2.32
C SER A 27 -5.03 5.80 3.36
N SER A 28 -4.45 4.60 3.24
CA SER A 28 -3.28 4.19 4.03
C SER A 28 -2.05 5.09 3.80
N SER A 29 -1.96 5.74 2.65
CA SER A 29 -0.92 6.73 2.33
C SER A 29 -0.95 7.93 3.29
N GLU A 30 -2.13 8.49 3.55
CA GLU A 30 -2.29 9.55 4.54
C GLU A 30 -1.94 9.09 5.95
N THR A 31 -2.42 7.90 6.34
CA THR A 31 -2.10 7.32 7.66
C THR A 31 -0.60 7.10 7.83
N ALA A 32 0.09 6.62 6.79
CA ALA A 32 1.53 6.41 6.80
C ALA A 32 2.28 7.74 6.95
N LEU A 33 1.86 8.79 6.22
CA LEU A 33 2.44 10.12 6.33
C LEU A 33 2.27 10.69 7.74
N GLN A 34 1.04 10.66 8.27
CA GLN A 34 0.76 11.15 9.62
C GLN A 34 1.59 10.40 10.67
N GLY A 35 1.74 9.07 10.52
CA GLY A 35 2.54 8.25 11.40
C GLY A 35 4.04 8.61 11.35
N ALA A 36 4.58 8.81 10.15
CA ALA A 36 5.96 9.22 9.94
C ALA A 36 6.25 10.61 10.55
N LEU A 37 5.38 11.57 10.28
CA LEU A 37 5.49 12.91 10.85
C LEU A 37 5.40 12.90 12.37
N ALA A 38 4.45 12.16 12.93
CA ALA A 38 4.27 12.06 14.38
C ALA A 38 5.49 11.45 15.08
N ALA A 39 6.14 10.45 14.47
CA ALA A 39 7.38 9.86 14.97
C ALA A 39 8.52 10.89 15.07
N ALA A 40 8.52 11.91 14.20
CA ALA A 40 9.49 13.01 14.21
C ALA A 40 9.00 14.25 15.00
N GLY A 41 7.85 14.16 15.68
CA GLY A 41 7.26 15.28 16.41
C GLY A 41 6.65 16.37 15.51
N LEU A 42 6.34 16.02 14.28
CA LEU A 42 5.69 16.88 13.29
C LEU A 42 4.21 16.53 13.10
N THR A 43 3.49 17.44 12.49
CA THR A 43 2.10 17.27 12.07
C THR A 43 1.92 17.63 10.60
N MET A 44 0.73 17.43 10.05
CA MET A 44 0.40 17.86 8.69
C MET A 44 0.53 19.38 8.49
N ASP A 45 0.38 20.19 9.55
CA ASP A 45 0.53 21.65 9.51
C ASP A 45 2.00 22.10 9.41
N ASP A 46 2.95 21.20 9.71
CA ASP A 46 4.39 21.50 9.61
C ASP A 46 4.95 21.30 8.19
N ILE A 47 4.15 20.81 7.26
CA ILE A 47 4.54 20.51 5.87
C ILE A 47 3.65 21.26 4.87
N GLN A 48 4.07 21.27 3.60
CA GLN A 48 3.19 21.67 2.50
C GLN A 48 2.56 20.41 1.91
N ALA A 49 1.37 20.06 2.40
CA ALA A 49 0.68 18.83 2.03
C ALA A 49 -0.09 18.98 0.71
N TYR A 50 0.12 18.07 -0.23
CA TYR A 50 -0.54 18.06 -1.54
C TYR A 50 -1.31 16.75 -1.69
N GLU A 51 -2.64 16.84 -1.66
CA GLU A 51 -3.51 15.70 -1.90
C GLU A 51 -3.64 15.43 -3.39
N MET A 52 -3.33 14.20 -3.82
CA MET A 52 -3.45 13.76 -5.20
C MET A 52 -3.52 12.23 -5.30
N ASP A 53 -3.97 11.72 -6.45
CA ASP A 53 -3.93 10.28 -6.72
C ASP A 53 -2.49 9.78 -6.99
N ALA A 54 -2.31 8.45 -6.92
CA ALA A 54 -1.00 7.83 -7.02
C ALA A 54 -0.30 8.08 -8.38
N THR A 55 -1.06 8.16 -9.47
CA THR A 55 -0.49 8.43 -10.81
C THR A 55 0.08 9.85 -10.87
N ASN A 56 -0.65 10.82 -10.33
CA ASN A 56 -0.18 12.20 -10.24
C ASN A 56 1.00 12.35 -9.27
N MET A 57 1.07 11.55 -8.20
CA MET A 57 2.25 11.52 -7.31
C MET A 57 3.52 11.11 -8.07
N VAL A 58 3.46 10.09 -8.94
CA VAL A 58 4.60 9.69 -9.78
C VAL A 58 5.04 10.85 -10.66
N ALA A 59 4.13 11.50 -11.36
CA ALA A 59 4.44 12.65 -12.21
C ALA A 59 5.02 13.84 -11.43
N ALA A 60 4.49 14.12 -10.23
CA ALA A 60 4.97 15.20 -9.38
C ALA A 60 6.39 14.93 -8.84
N MET A 61 6.70 13.69 -8.49
CA MET A 61 8.04 13.27 -8.08
C MET A 61 9.04 13.37 -9.23
N MET A 62 8.69 12.84 -10.42
CA MET A 62 9.54 12.89 -11.61
C MET A 62 9.85 14.33 -12.06
N SER A 63 8.90 15.24 -11.89
CA SER A 63 9.12 16.66 -12.23
C SER A 63 9.78 17.49 -11.12
N GLY A 64 10.01 16.91 -9.94
CA GLY A 64 10.55 17.63 -8.78
C GLY A 64 9.59 18.67 -8.19
N ASN A 65 8.30 18.58 -8.49
CA ASN A 65 7.28 19.50 -7.97
C ASN A 65 6.97 19.26 -6.49
N VAL A 66 7.29 18.08 -5.98
CA VAL A 66 7.23 17.71 -4.56
C VAL A 66 8.55 17.10 -4.12
N ASP A 67 8.86 17.22 -2.83
CA ASP A 67 10.10 16.71 -2.23
C ASP A 67 9.98 15.26 -1.77
N ALA A 68 8.77 14.83 -1.48
CA ALA A 68 8.45 13.47 -1.04
C ALA A 68 7.00 13.10 -1.38
N CYS A 69 6.72 11.80 -1.32
CA CYS A 69 5.35 11.31 -1.35
C CYS A 69 5.22 10.04 -0.51
N THR A 70 3.98 9.69 -0.16
CA THR A 70 3.64 8.37 0.38
C THR A 70 2.91 7.56 -0.69
N ALA A 71 3.61 6.63 -1.30
CA ALA A 71 3.13 5.79 -2.39
C ALA A 71 3.21 4.30 -2.01
N TRP A 72 2.62 3.47 -2.82
CA TRP A 72 2.64 2.01 -2.72
C TRP A 72 2.91 1.38 -4.08
N ASN A 73 3.24 0.10 -4.12
CA ASN A 73 3.47 -0.62 -5.37
C ASN A 73 2.21 -0.66 -6.26
N PRO A 74 2.36 -0.47 -7.58
CA PRO A 74 3.62 -0.34 -8.33
C PRO A 74 4.14 1.10 -8.48
N TYR A 75 3.52 2.09 -7.84
CA TYR A 75 3.88 3.51 -8.00
C TYR A 75 5.21 3.86 -7.34
N SER A 76 5.51 3.28 -6.17
CA SER A 76 6.82 3.47 -5.52
C SER A 76 7.95 2.97 -6.40
N ASN A 77 7.81 1.80 -7.02
CA ASN A 77 8.79 1.28 -7.97
C ASN A 77 9.00 2.21 -9.17
N GLN A 78 7.93 2.76 -9.76
CA GLN A 78 8.02 3.71 -10.85
C GLN A 78 8.81 4.98 -10.45
N ILE A 79 8.61 5.47 -9.24
CA ILE A 79 9.36 6.62 -8.70
C ILE A 79 10.83 6.26 -8.54
N MET A 80 11.12 5.11 -7.94
CA MET A 80 12.51 4.66 -7.73
C MET A 80 13.27 4.44 -9.05
N GLU A 81 12.60 3.95 -10.08
CA GLU A 81 13.18 3.74 -11.41
C GLU A 81 13.45 5.04 -12.17
N ASN A 82 12.61 6.07 -11.98
CA ASN A 82 12.61 7.26 -12.83
C ASN A 82 13.10 8.54 -12.13
N CYS A 83 13.31 8.51 -10.81
CA CYS A 83 13.80 9.68 -10.06
C CYS A 83 15.20 9.40 -9.53
N GLU A 84 16.21 10.02 -10.14
CA GLU A 84 17.59 9.85 -9.73
C GLU A 84 17.81 10.29 -8.28
N GLY A 85 18.40 9.42 -7.47
CA GLY A 85 18.68 9.65 -6.06
C GLY A 85 17.45 9.59 -5.15
N ALA A 86 16.30 9.15 -5.64
CA ALA A 86 15.15 8.88 -4.79
C ALA A 86 15.47 7.76 -3.79
N LEU A 87 14.92 7.89 -2.58
CA LEU A 87 15.02 6.86 -1.54
C LEU A 87 13.63 6.44 -1.11
N GLU A 88 13.43 5.15 -1.01
CA GLU A 88 12.28 4.55 -0.34
C GLU A 88 12.60 4.33 1.14
N LEU A 89 11.71 4.78 2.00
CA LEU A 89 11.84 4.64 3.45
C LEU A 89 10.64 3.85 3.95
N GLU A 90 10.91 2.73 4.58
CA GLU A 90 9.89 1.94 5.24
C GLU A 90 9.71 2.40 6.68
N PHE A 91 8.48 2.74 7.04
CA PHE A 91 8.12 3.00 8.42
C PHE A 91 7.42 1.78 9.01
N ALA A 92 7.98 1.26 10.09
CA ALA A 92 7.27 0.33 10.94
C ALA A 92 6.13 1.10 11.64
N THR A 93 5.00 1.22 10.98
CA THR A 93 3.78 1.63 11.65
C THR A 93 3.28 0.44 12.47
N ASN A 94 2.97 0.63 13.76
CA ASN A 94 2.30 -0.39 14.57
C ASN A 94 0.84 -0.62 14.12
N SER A 95 0.49 -0.21 12.90
CA SER A 95 -0.83 -0.34 12.31
C SER A 95 -0.85 -1.48 11.29
N VAL A 96 -1.83 -2.34 11.42
CA VAL A 96 -2.11 -3.40 10.45
C VAL A 96 -3.17 -2.87 9.49
N ASN A 97 -2.80 -2.73 8.20
CA ASN A 97 -3.76 -2.48 7.15
C ASN A 97 -4.45 -3.78 6.78
N MET A 98 -5.75 -3.86 7.03
CA MET A 98 -6.55 -5.02 6.65
C MET A 98 -7.37 -4.72 5.41
N SER A 99 -7.24 -5.56 4.39
CA SER A 99 -8.17 -5.59 3.27
C SER A 99 -9.41 -6.39 3.65
N SER A 100 -10.60 -5.82 3.47
CA SER A 100 -11.87 -6.45 3.83
C SER A 100 -12.83 -6.48 2.64
N TRP A 101 -13.57 -7.55 2.53
CA TRP A 101 -14.74 -7.62 1.64
C TRP A 101 -15.96 -7.18 2.43
N ILE A 102 -16.71 -6.23 1.90
CA ILE A 102 -17.90 -5.69 2.53
C ILE A 102 -19.12 -5.86 1.62
N CYS A 103 -20.28 -6.05 2.20
CA CYS A 103 -21.55 -6.02 1.48
C CYS A 103 -22.63 -5.32 2.32
N LEU A 104 -23.72 -4.93 1.68
CA LEU A 104 -24.85 -4.38 2.40
C LEU A 104 -25.51 -5.46 3.30
N PRO A 105 -25.96 -5.11 4.53
CA PRO A 105 -26.63 -6.06 5.41
C PRO A 105 -27.83 -6.75 4.74
N SER A 106 -28.65 -6.00 4.01
CA SER A 106 -29.81 -6.55 3.28
C SER A 106 -29.40 -7.56 2.20
N TYR A 107 -28.26 -7.38 1.55
CA TYR A 107 -27.73 -8.37 0.61
C TYR A 107 -27.27 -9.63 1.34
N ALA A 108 -26.61 -9.47 2.48
CA ALA A 108 -26.14 -10.59 3.30
C ALA A 108 -27.32 -11.46 3.79
N GLU A 109 -28.37 -10.83 4.27
CA GLU A 109 -29.59 -11.52 4.71
C GLU A 109 -30.28 -12.30 3.57
N ALA A 110 -30.41 -11.67 2.40
CA ALA A 110 -31.09 -12.27 1.24
C ALA A 110 -30.24 -13.33 0.52
N ASN A 111 -28.93 -13.32 0.67
CA ASN A 111 -27.99 -14.14 -0.14
C ASN A 111 -26.94 -14.88 0.70
N HIS A 112 -27.30 -15.32 1.89
CA HIS A 112 -26.39 -15.96 2.83
C HIS A 112 -25.62 -17.14 2.23
N ASP A 113 -26.29 -18.01 1.45
CA ASP A 113 -25.66 -19.16 0.81
C ASP A 113 -24.62 -18.76 -0.25
N VAL A 114 -24.88 -17.67 -0.97
CA VAL A 114 -23.92 -17.09 -1.95
C VAL A 114 -22.67 -16.59 -1.22
N LEU A 115 -22.83 -15.86 -0.11
CA LEU A 115 -21.72 -15.35 0.68
C LEU A 115 -20.87 -16.48 1.28
N VAL A 116 -21.51 -17.53 1.78
CA VAL A 116 -20.80 -18.71 2.29
C VAL A 116 -19.97 -19.38 1.20
N ARG A 117 -20.53 -19.56 0.00
CA ARG A 117 -19.78 -20.11 -1.14
C ARG A 117 -18.66 -19.22 -1.61
N PHE A 118 -18.90 -17.90 -1.69
CA PHE A 118 -17.89 -16.91 -2.03
C PHE A 118 -16.74 -16.91 -1.01
N THR A 119 -17.05 -16.81 0.29
CA THR A 119 -16.03 -16.80 1.35
C THR A 119 -15.20 -18.08 1.34
N ARG A 120 -15.86 -19.23 1.12
CA ARG A 120 -15.16 -20.52 1.03
C ARG A 120 -14.21 -20.58 -0.17
N ALA A 121 -14.62 -20.05 -1.33
CA ALA A 121 -13.78 -19.97 -2.52
C ALA A 121 -12.61 -19.00 -2.31
N LEU A 122 -12.88 -17.84 -1.71
CA LEU A 122 -11.87 -16.84 -1.37
C LEU A 122 -10.79 -17.42 -0.44
N LEU A 123 -11.20 -18.06 0.68
CA LEU A 123 -10.26 -18.67 1.62
C LEU A 123 -9.41 -19.76 0.97
N LYS A 124 -9.98 -20.55 0.06
CA LYS A 124 -9.20 -21.53 -0.71
C LYS A 124 -8.17 -20.86 -1.63
N GLY A 125 -8.56 -19.78 -2.32
CA GLY A 125 -7.66 -18.99 -3.16
C GLY A 125 -6.53 -18.35 -2.34
N MET A 126 -6.85 -17.77 -1.20
CA MET A 126 -5.86 -17.20 -0.28
C MET A 126 -4.88 -18.26 0.23
N GLN A 127 -5.39 -19.43 0.63
CA GLN A 127 -4.56 -20.55 1.08
C GLN A 127 -3.66 -21.06 -0.05
N PHE A 128 -4.15 -21.12 -1.28
CA PHE A 128 -3.36 -21.49 -2.45
C PHE A 128 -2.25 -20.47 -2.72
N ALA A 129 -2.60 -19.17 -2.74
CA ALA A 129 -1.66 -18.08 -3.01
C ALA A 129 -0.64 -17.84 -1.87
N SER A 130 -0.91 -18.33 -0.65
CA SER A 130 0.04 -18.22 0.47
C SER A 130 1.21 -19.20 0.38
N GLN A 131 1.14 -20.19 -0.51
CA GLN A 131 2.18 -21.18 -0.70
C GLN A 131 3.15 -20.70 -1.78
N GLN A 132 4.43 -20.58 -1.43
CA GLN A 132 5.46 -20.04 -2.32
C GLN A 132 5.55 -20.78 -3.66
N GLU A 133 5.32 -22.09 -3.66
CA GLU A 133 5.31 -22.93 -4.86
C GLU A 133 4.23 -22.55 -5.89
N ASN A 134 3.20 -21.80 -5.47
CA ASN A 134 2.11 -21.35 -6.31
C ASN A 134 2.23 -19.88 -6.75
N TRP A 135 3.27 -19.17 -6.32
CA TRP A 135 3.38 -17.73 -6.56
C TRP A 135 3.43 -17.38 -8.04
N ASP A 136 4.25 -18.05 -8.83
CA ASP A 136 4.36 -17.78 -10.27
C ASP A 136 3.00 -17.94 -10.97
N TYR A 137 2.26 -18.99 -10.63
CA TYR A 137 0.92 -19.19 -11.19
C TYR A 137 -0.08 -18.13 -10.73
N ALA A 138 -0.03 -17.75 -9.46
CA ALA A 138 -0.89 -16.69 -8.92
C ALA A 138 -0.58 -15.34 -9.57
N VAL A 139 0.71 -15.01 -9.77
CA VAL A 139 1.16 -13.81 -10.47
C VAL A 139 0.72 -13.82 -11.93
N GLU A 140 0.81 -14.96 -12.63
CA GLU A 140 0.33 -15.09 -14.01
C GLU A 140 -1.17 -14.78 -14.13
N LEU A 141 -1.98 -15.34 -13.21
CA LEU A 141 -3.42 -15.06 -13.17
C LEU A 141 -3.71 -13.58 -12.90
N TYR A 142 -2.98 -12.98 -11.95
CA TYR A 142 -3.11 -11.57 -11.61
C TYR A 142 -2.72 -10.66 -12.78
N ALA A 143 -1.56 -10.90 -13.39
CA ALA A 143 -1.08 -10.16 -14.56
C ALA A 143 -2.10 -10.21 -15.72
N LYS A 144 -2.65 -11.39 -16.00
CA LYS A 144 -3.70 -11.59 -17.00
C LYS A 144 -4.99 -10.83 -16.67
N GLN A 145 -5.42 -10.87 -15.41
CA GLN A 145 -6.63 -10.19 -14.95
C GLN A 145 -6.49 -8.65 -15.02
N CYS A 146 -5.32 -8.14 -14.71
CA CYS A 146 -5.03 -6.71 -14.68
C CYS A 146 -4.50 -6.17 -16.02
N ALA A 147 -4.32 -7.02 -17.03
CA ALA A 147 -3.67 -6.70 -18.31
C ALA A 147 -2.29 -6.03 -18.12
N LYS A 148 -1.52 -6.55 -17.17
CA LYS A 148 -0.16 -6.11 -16.82
C LYS A 148 0.88 -7.14 -17.25
N ASP A 149 2.13 -6.69 -17.29
CA ASP A 149 3.28 -7.58 -17.50
C ASP A 149 3.51 -8.47 -16.27
N PHE A 150 3.93 -9.72 -16.48
CA PHE A 150 4.20 -10.68 -15.43
C PHE A 150 5.28 -10.17 -14.46
N THR A 151 6.38 -9.64 -15.00
CA THR A 151 7.51 -9.16 -14.20
C THR A 151 7.10 -7.97 -13.32
N ALA A 152 6.28 -7.05 -13.86
CA ALA A 152 5.75 -5.94 -13.10
C ALA A 152 4.83 -6.38 -11.95
N CYS A 153 4.12 -7.49 -12.10
CA CYS A 153 3.28 -8.05 -11.03
C CYS A 153 4.07 -8.89 -10.02
N GLN A 154 5.18 -9.50 -10.43
CA GLN A 154 5.99 -10.36 -9.58
C GLN A 154 6.63 -9.60 -8.40
N VAL A 155 6.96 -8.33 -8.58
CA VAL A 155 7.53 -7.49 -7.52
C VAL A 155 6.56 -7.21 -6.37
N GLU A 156 5.25 -7.41 -6.59
CA GLU A 156 4.22 -7.27 -5.54
C GLU A 156 4.06 -8.56 -4.71
N THR A 157 4.83 -9.61 -5.02
CA THR A 157 4.74 -10.90 -4.34
C THR A 157 5.32 -10.80 -2.93
N GLY A 158 4.50 -11.07 -1.93
CA GLY A 158 4.92 -10.98 -0.52
C GLY A 158 4.50 -9.70 0.19
N ASP A 159 3.96 -8.70 -0.53
CA ASP A 159 3.48 -7.44 0.05
C ASP A 159 2.29 -7.63 1.00
N ALA A 160 1.58 -8.75 0.88
CA ALA A 160 0.44 -9.08 1.73
C ALA A 160 0.63 -10.41 2.48
N THR A 161 0.25 -10.41 3.75
CA THR A 161 0.16 -11.64 4.55
C THR A 161 -1.25 -12.19 4.52
N TRP A 162 -1.41 -13.45 4.14
CA TRP A 162 -2.69 -14.13 4.12
C TRP A 162 -2.98 -14.77 5.48
N PHE A 163 -4.11 -14.43 6.08
CA PHE A 163 -4.54 -15.06 7.32
C PHE A 163 -5.02 -16.48 7.06
N SER A 164 -4.54 -17.44 7.85
CA SER A 164 -5.06 -18.80 7.81
C SER A 164 -6.51 -18.86 8.33
N ALA A 165 -7.26 -19.88 7.89
CA ALA A 165 -8.62 -20.11 8.40
C ALA A 165 -8.64 -20.28 9.93
N ASP A 166 -7.60 -20.85 10.52
CA ASP A 166 -7.49 -21.04 11.95
C ASP A 166 -7.21 -19.73 12.69
N TYR A 167 -6.39 -18.84 12.12
CA TYR A 167 -6.18 -17.50 12.65
C TYR A 167 -7.51 -16.70 12.69
N ILE A 168 -8.28 -16.75 11.59
CA ILE A 168 -9.58 -16.08 11.51
C ILE A 168 -10.55 -16.63 12.55
N LYS A 169 -10.60 -17.95 12.75
CA LYS A 169 -11.46 -18.58 13.76
C LYS A 169 -11.09 -18.15 15.19
N GLN A 170 -9.79 -18.05 15.49
CA GLN A 170 -9.32 -17.61 16.81
C GLN A 170 -9.69 -16.14 17.09
N GLY A 171 -9.70 -15.29 16.09
CA GLY A 171 -10.10 -13.88 16.22
C GLY A 171 -11.61 -13.66 16.34
N LEU A 172 -12.42 -14.67 16.03
CA LEU A 172 -13.89 -14.62 16.12
C LEU A 172 -14.45 -15.32 17.38
N ALA A 173 -13.63 -15.95 18.18
CA ALA A 173 -13.98 -16.63 19.42
C ALA A 173 -13.85 -15.71 20.64
#